data_4c4991c74b57ce73de279afc9eb4e17b
#
_entry.id   4c4991c74b57ce73de279afc9eb4e17b
#
_cell.length_a   1.000
_cell.length_b   1.000
_cell.length_c   1.000
_cell.angle_alpha   90.00
_cell.angle_beta   90.00
_cell.angle_gamma   90.00
#
_symmetry.space_group_name_H-M   'P 1'
#
loop_
_entity.id
_entity.type
_entity.pdbx_description
1 polymer ?
#
loop_
_entity_poly.entity_id
_entity_poly.type
_entity_poly.pdbx_seq_one_letter_code
_entity_poly.pdbx_strand_id
1 'polypeptide(L)'
;MKIKFSPILVTAGLALAALQVQAQSLVDGSVDAGKARAITCTACHGAEGNSISPTWPNIAGQNANYLVAQLEAFKDGTRSDPLMTSQAAMLTEQDMNNLAVYFESLPAAAQAVADPSKIARATALYRGGNAEAGTAACIACHGPTGRGNPAAAYPALKGQHATYVAKQLQDYATGARTSDDPTHVMRDIAERMSKEDNQAVASYVQGLK
;
A
#
# COMPACT_ATOMS: atom_id res chain seq x y z
N MET A 1 -13.86 -1.05 -78.62
CA MET A 1 -14.58 -1.18 -77.37
C MET A 1 -13.52 -1.30 -76.28
N LYS A 2 -13.23 -0.21 -75.51
CA LYS A 2 -12.18 -0.17 -74.49
C LYS A 2 -12.84 -0.32 -73.12
N ILE A 3 -12.61 -1.45 -72.45
CA ILE A 3 -13.10 -1.75 -71.09
C ILE A 3 -12.16 -1.08 -70.07
N LYS A 4 -12.65 -0.11 -69.32
CA LYS A 4 -11.92 0.50 -68.20
C LYS A 4 -12.19 -0.32 -66.91
N PHE A 5 -11.15 -0.95 -66.37
CA PHE A 5 -11.19 -1.53 -65.04
C PHE A 5 -10.87 -0.44 -64.00
N SER A 6 -11.80 -0.16 -63.09
CA SER A 6 -11.52 0.64 -61.89
C SER A 6 -11.11 -0.27 -60.75
N PRO A 7 -10.00 0.00 -60.08
CA PRO A 7 -9.63 -0.76 -58.87
C PRO A 7 -10.44 -0.25 -57.67
N ILE A 8 -11.17 -1.16 -57.04
CA ILE A 8 -11.84 -0.90 -55.76
C ILE A 8 -10.78 -1.16 -54.67
N LEU A 9 -10.32 -0.09 -54.04
CA LEU A 9 -9.48 -0.19 -52.83
C LEU A 9 -10.38 -0.54 -51.63
N VAL A 10 -10.32 -1.77 -51.19
CA VAL A 10 -10.91 -2.21 -49.91
C VAL A 10 -9.91 -1.92 -48.80
N THR A 11 -10.08 -0.82 -48.09
CA THR A 11 -9.32 -0.54 -46.85
C THR A 11 -9.96 -1.31 -45.70
N ALA A 12 -9.40 -2.48 -45.39
CA ALA A 12 -9.75 -3.21 -44.16
C ALA A 12 -9.14 -2.48 -42.97
N GLY A 13 -9.92 -1.70 -42.25
CA GLY A 13 -9.53 -1.09 -40.96
C GLY A 13 -9.48 -2.16 -39.87
N LEU A 14 -8.28 -2.60 -39.48
CA LEU A 14 -8.09 -3.36 -38.25
C LEU A 14 -8.33 -2.42 -37.06
N ALA A 15 -9.49 -2.51 -36.42
CA ALA A 15 -9.70 -1.94 -35.10
C ALA A 15 -8.97 -2.83 -34.07
N LEU A 16 -7.79 -2.40 -33.61
CA LEU A 16 -7.16 -2.98 -32.42
C LEU A 16 -8.00 -2.58 -31.19
N ALA A 17 -8.86 -3.48 -30.74
CA ALA A 17 -9.45 -3.40 -29.43
C ALA A 17 -8.34 -3.66 -28.42
N ALA A 18 -7.83 -2.63 -27.75
CA ALA A 18 -6.93 -2.77 -26.63
C ALA A 18 -7.73 -3.43 -25.49
N LEU A 19 -7.52 -4.73 -25.29
CA LEU A 19 -7.95 -5.43 -24.09
C LEU A 19 -7.20 -4.82 -22.92
N GLN A 20 -7.85 -3.95 -22.16
CA GLN A 20 -7.32 -3.52 -20.87
C GLN A 20 -7.48 -4.69 -19.91
N VAL A 21 -6.40 -5.43 -19.69
CA VAL A 21 -6.30 -6.40 -18.60
C VAL A 21 -6.25 -5.57 -17.31
N GLN A 22 -7.40 -5.37 -16.70
CA GLN A 22 -7.47 -4.86 -15.34
C GLN A 22 -6.98 -6.00 -14.44
N ALA A 23 -5.92 -5.74 -13.67
CA ALA A 23 -5.51 -6.66 -12.62
C ALA A 23 -6.68 -6.79 -11.65
N GLN A 24 -7.23 -8.00 -11.57
CA GLN A 24 -8.36 -8.29 -10.69
C GLN A 24 -7.84 -8.31 -9.25
N SER A 25 -8.53 -7.62 -8.34
CA SER A 25 -8.20 -7.68 -6.91
C SER A 25 -8.28 -9.13 -6.41
N LEU A 26 -7.40 -9.47 -5.47
CA LEU A 26 -7.40 -10.77 -4.80
C LEU A 26 -8.51 -10.87 -3.75
N VAL A 27 -9.21 -9.77 -3.47
CA VAL A 27 -10.32 -9.68 -2.53
C VAL A 27 -11.63 -9.58 -3.30
N ASP A 28 -12.61 -10.38 -2.93
CA ASP A 28 -13.96 -10.31 -3.49
C ASP A 28 -14.75 -9.19 -2.84
N GLY A 29 -14.90 -8.07 -3.55
CA GLY A 29 -15.56 -6.86 -3.07
C GLY A 29 -16.03 -5.95 -4.19
N SER A 30 -16.92 -5.03 -3.85
CA SER A 30 -17.47 -4.02 -4.75
C SER A 30 -16.85 -2.66 -4.48
N VAL A 31 -16.23 -2.06 -5.50
CA VAL A 31 -15.69 -0.69 -5.44
C VAL A 31 -16.78 0.33 -5.13
N ASP A 32 -17.97 0.21 -5.74
CA ASP A 32 -19.08 1.14 -5.52
C ASP A 32 -19.64 1.04 -4.11
N ALA A 33 -19.81 -0.18 -3.58
CA ALA A 33 -20.23 -0.39 -2.21
C ALA A 33 -19.17 0.13 -1.21
N GLY A 34 -17.89 -0.09 -1.50
CA GLY A 34 -16.77 0.43 -0.70
C GLY A 34 -16.76 1.95 -0.68
N LYS A 35 -16.95 2.60 -1.83
CA LYS A 35 -17.07 4.07 -1.93
C LYS A 35 -18.20 4.61 -1.06
N ALA A 36 -19.38 3.99 -1.13
CA ALA A 36 -20.52 4.39 -0.32
C ALA A 36 -20.25 4.23 1.19
N ARG A 37 -19.52 3.19 1.59
CA ARG A 37 -19.18 2.89 2.99
C ARG A 37 -18.03 3.75 3.52
N ALA A 38 -17.15 4.29 2.66
CA ALA A 38 -15.92 4.98 3.02
C ALA A 38 -16.11 6.36 3.70
N ILE A 39 -17.33 6.91 3.77
CA ILE A 39 -17.59 8.28 4.26
C ILE A 39 -16.96 8.54 5.64
N THR A 40 -17.08 7.60 6.57
CA THR A 40 -16.49 7.74 7.92
C THR A 40 -14.96 7.67 7.91
N CYS A 41 -14.37 6.96 6.95
CA CYS A 41 -12.92 6.79 6.83
C CYS A 41 -12.25 8.08 6.31
N THR A 42 -12.94 8.81 5.42
CA THR A 42 -12.40 10.00 4.75
C THR A 42 -12.11 11.15 5.71
N ALA A 43 -12.77 11.21 6.86
CA ALA A 43 -12.54 12.23 7.88
C ALA A 43 -11.08 12.27 8.37
N CYS A 44 -10.43 11.12 8.45
CA CYS A 44 -9.04 10.98 8.91
C CYS A 44 -8.09 10.63 7.77
N HIS A 45 -8.51 9.74 6.86
CA HIS A 45 -7.66 9.26 5.77
C HIS A 45 -7.72 10.12 4.51
N GLY A 46 -8.48 11.22 4.51
CA GLY A 46 -8.65 12.11 3.36
C GLY A 46 -9.74 11.64 2.38
N ALA A 47 -10.29 12.57 1.61
CA ALA A 47 -11.44 12.33 0.74
C ALA A 47 -11.21 11.19 -0.27
N GLU A 48 -9.97 11.00 -0.71
CA GLU A 48 -9.55 9.97 -1.66
C GLU A 48 -8.54 8.98 -1.02
N GLY A 49 -8.58 8.81 0.31
CA GLY A 49 -7.69 7.90 1.01
C GLY A 49 -6.24 8.38 1.13
N ASN A 50 -5.97 9.66 0.82
CA ASN A 50 -4.68 10.31 1.01
C ASN A 50 -4.81 11.36 2.12
N SER A 51 -4.31 11.02 3.32
CA SER A 51 -4.41 11.86 4.50
C SER A 51 -3.56 13.12 4.40
N ILE A 52 -4.08 14.24 4.88
CA ILE A 52 -3.31 15.48 5.05
C ILE A 52 -2.52 15.49 6.38
N SER A 53 -2.90 14.65 7.33
CA SER A 53 -2.19 14.50 8.60
C SER A 53 -1.14 13.40 8.52
N PRO A 54 0.12 13.67 8.85
CA PRO A 54 1.18 12.66 8.76
C PRO A 54 1.07 11.57 9.84
N THR A 55 0.19 11.72 10.82
CA THR A 55 -0.08 10.71 11.86
C THR A 55 -1.05 9.64 11.40
N TRP A 56 -1.93 9.95 10.45
CA TRP A 56 -2.87 9.00 9.87
C TRP A 56 -2.38 8.50 8.52
N PRO A 57 -2.47 7.20 8.25
CA PRO A 57 -1.90 6.65 7.03
C PRO A 57 -2.67 7.05 5.77
N ASN A 58 -1.94 7.16 4.68
CA ASN A 58 -2.51 7.04 3.35
C ASN A 58 -2.95 5.60 3.15
N ILE A 59 -4.17 5.39 2.70
CA ILE A 59 -4.75 4.07 2.41
C ILE A 59 -5.12 3.90 0.94
N ALA A 60 -5.08 4.99 0.16
CA ALA A 60 -5.23 4.93 -1.29
C ALA A 60 -4.09 4.15 -1.94
N GLY A 61 -4.42 3.28 -2.88
CA GLY A 61 -3.48 2.42 -3.59
C GLY A 61 -2.80 1.36 -2.72
N GLN A 62 -3.33 1.11 -1.51
CA GLN A 62 -2.87 0.04 -0.65
C GLN A 62 -3.47 -1.29 -1.08
N ASN A 63 -2.70 -2.37 -1.00
CA ASN A 63 -3.14 -3.72 -1.36
C ASN A 63 -4.38 -4.14 -0.59
N ALA A 64 -5.44 -4.57 -1.29
CA ALA A 64 -6.74 -4.85 -0.68
C ALA A 64 -6.66 -5.93 0.41
N ASN A 65 -5.99 -7.04 0.16
CA ASN A 65 -5.83 -8.11 1.15
C ASN A 65 -5.05 -7.66 2.40
N TYR A 66 -4.09 -6.73 2.26
CA TYR A 66 -3.45 -6.11 3.42
C TYR A 66 -4.44 -5.23 4.21
N LEU A 67 -5.28 -4.45 3.52
CA LEU A 67 -6.29 -3.62 4.19
C LEU A 67 -7.30 -4.48 4.96
N VAL A 68 -7.79 -5.58 4.36
CA VAL A 68 -8.68 -6.53 5.04
C VAL A 68 -8.01 -7.08 6.29
N ALA A 69 -6.79 -7.63 6.15
CA ALA A 69 -6.06 -8.18 7.30
C ALA A 69 -5.83 -7.17 8.43
N GLN A 70 -5.61 -5.89 8.09
CA GLN A 70 -5.45 -4.86 9.13
C GLN A 70 -6.78 -4.47 9.79
N LEU A 71 -7.88 -4.42 9.04
CA LEU A 71 -9.20 -4.15 9.61
C LEU A 71 -9.64 -5.30 10.54
N GLU A 72 -9.39 -6.54 10.14
CA GLU A 72 -9.60 -7.73 10.97
C GLU A 72 -8.75 -7.66 12.24
N ALA A 73 -7.45 -7.37 12.12
CA ALA A 73 -6.54 -7.26 13.25
C ALA A 73 -6.95 -6.16 14.25
N PHE A 74 -7.52 -5.04 13.79
CA PHE A 74 -8.11 -4.04 14.67
C PHE A 74 -9.39 -4.52 15.34
N LYS A 75 -10.19 -5.32 14.62
CA LYS A 75 -11.46 -5.83 15.13
C LYS A 75 -11.28 -6.93 16.18
N ASP A 76 -10.32 -7.83 15.98
CA ASP A 76 -9.99 -8.93 16.89
C ASP A 76 -9.02 -8.54 18.02
N GLY A 77 -8.41 -7.34 17.94
CA GLY A 77 -7.51 -6.80 18.97
C GLY A 77 -6.04 -7.21 18.83
N THR A 78 -5.65 -7.97 17.78
CA THR A 78 -4.24 -8.29 17.49
C THR A 78 -3.45 -7.07 17.02
N ARG A 79 -4.15 -6.03 16.57
CA ARG A 79 -3.63 -4.69 16.37
C ARG A 79 -4.48 -3.70 17.14
N SER A 80 -3.86 -2.88 17.99
CA SER A 80 -4.58 -1.93 18.83
C SER A 80 -4.33 -0.48 18.40
N ASP A 81 -5.41 0.26 18.22
CA ASP A 81 -5.46 1.71 18.10
C ASP A 81 -6.85 2.18 18.52
N PRO A 82 -6.99 3.11 19.47
CA PRO A 82 -8.29 3.47 20.03
C PRO A 82 -9.33 3.93 18.99
N LEU A 83 -8.88 4.64 17.94
CA LEU A 83 -9.78 5.11 16.89
C LEU A 83 -10.09 3.96 15.91
N MET A 84 -9.07 3.27 15.39
CA MET A 84 -9.28 2.24 14.39
C MET A 84 -9.97 1.00 14.92
N THR A 85 -9.71 0.59 16.17
CA THR A 85 -10.43 -0.51 16.84
C THR A 85 -11.93 -0.22 16.89
N SER A 86 -12.31 1.02 17.25
CA SER A 86 -13.72 1.42 17.28
C SER A 86 -14.36 1.45 15.90
N GLN A 87 -13.63 1.89 14.86
CA GLN A 87 -14.13 1.88 13.49
C GLN A 87 -14.27 0.46 12.93
N ALA A 88 -13.28 -0.40 13.14
CA ALA A 88 -13.28 -1.77 12.65
C ALA A 88 -14.35 -2.64 13.32
N ALA A 89 -14.65 -2.41 14.59
CA ALA A 89 -15.69 -3.13 15.33
C ALA A 89 -17.08 -3.03 14.67
N MET A 90 -17.35 -1.94 13.95
CA MET A 90 -18.64 -1.69 13.30
C MET A 90 -18.72 -2.27 11.86
N LEU A 91 -17.64 -2.88 11.35
CA LEU A 91 -17.59 -3.40 10.00
C LEU A 91 -17.95 -4.88 9.95
N THR A 92 -18.73 -5.25 8.97
CA THR A 92 -18.88 -6.65 8.56
C THR A 92 -17.67 -7.07 7.71
N GLU A 93 -17.45 -8.35 7.50
CA GLU A 93 -16.43 -8.87 6.59
C GLU A 93 -16.62 -8.29 5.17
N GLN A 94 -17.87 -8.27 4.70
CA GLN A 94 -18.17 -7.69 3.38
C GLN A 94 -17.90 -6.18 3.32
N ASP A 95 -18.12 -5.43 4.39
CA ASP A 95 -17.72 -4.01 4.46
C ASP A 95 -16.21 -3.86 4.34
N MET A 96 -15.43 -4.70 5.02
CA MET A 96 -13.97 -4.68 4.97
C MET A 96 -13.46 -4.98 3.55
N ASN A 97 -14.03 -6.00 2.91
CA ASN A 97 -13.71 -6.37 1.53
C ASN A 97 -14.03 -5.23 0.54
N ASN A 98 -15.22 -4.66 0.64
CA ASN A 98 -15.65 -3.55 -0.22
C ASN A 98 -14.77 -2.32 -0.04
N LEU A 99 -14.47 -1.92 1.21
CA LEU A 99 -13.59 -0.81 1.52
C LEU A 99 -12.17 -1.06 0.99
N ALA A 100 -11.67 -2.27 1.15
CA ALA A 100 -10.33 -2.64 0.70
C ALA A 100 -10.15 -2.50 -0.81
N VAL A 101 -11.07 -3.06 -1.62
CA VAL A 101 -10.99 -2.94 -3.08
C VAL A 101 -11.23 -1.50 -3.55
N TYR A 102 -12.06 -0.72 -2.85
CA TYR A 102 -12.24 0.68 -3.15
C TYR A 102 -10.96 1.48 -2.94
N PHE A 103 -10.32 1.39 -1.77
CA PHE A 103 -9.08 2.14 -1.50
C PHE A 103 -7.90 1.64 -2.34
N GLU A 104 -7.82 0.34 -2.66
CA GLU A 104 -6.83 -0.19 -3.61
C GLU A 104 -6.97 0.45 -5.00
N SER A 105 -8.19 0.72 -5.45
CA SER A 105 -8.47 1.32 -6.77
C SER A 105 -8.08 2.79 -6.87
N LEU A 106 -7.85 3.47 -5.75
CA LEU A 106 -7.54 4.90 -5.72
C LEU A 106 -6.05 5.16 -5.96
N PRO A 107 -5.69 6.32 -6.55
CA PRO A 107 -4.30 6.66 -6.79
C PRO A 107 -3.56 6.91 -5.45
N ALA A 108 -2.45 6.18 -5.25
CA ALA A 108 -1.58 6.40 -4.10
C ALA A 108 -0.96 7.81 -4.11
N ALA A 109 -0.75 8.38 -2.92
CA ALA A 109 -0.10 9.68 -2.78
C ALA A 109 1.28 9.70 -3.45
N ALA A 110 1.58 10.80 -4.12
CA ALA A 110 2.91 11.11 -4.64
C ALA A 110 3.53 12.20 -3.77
N GLN A 111 4.52 11.85 -2.99
CA GLN A 111 5.17 12.77 -2.07
C GLN A 111 6.68 12.87 -2.36
N ALA A 112 7.32 13.90 -1.83
CA ALA A 112 8.77 13.99 -1.78
C ALA A 112 9.31 13.19 -0.59
N VAL A 113 10.60 12.84 -0.63
CA VAL A 113 11.34 12.31 0.51
C VAL A 113 11.27 13.33 1.65
N ALA A 114 10.95 12.89 2.87
CA ALA A 114 10.74 13.81 4.00
C ALA A 114 12.04 14.47 4.46
N ASP A 115 13.15 13.74 4.42
CA ASP A 115 14.50 14.25 4.76
C ASP A 115 15.51 13.80 3.69
N PRO A 116 15.86 14.68 2.74
CA PRO A 116 16.83 14.35 1.68
C PRO A 116 18.23 13.99 2.18
N SER A 117 18.63 14.46 3.35
CA SER A 117 19.96 14.15 3.92
C SER A 117 20.14 12.67 4.26
N LYS A 118 19.04 11.94 4.45
CA LYS A 118 19.02 10.52 4.79
C LYS A 118 18.95 9.57 3.59
N ILE A 119 18.82 10.09 2.35
CA ILE A 119 18.59 9.27 1.15
C ILE A 119 19.67 8.20 0.97
N ALA A 120 20.93 8.53 1.10
CA ALA A 120 22.04 7.59 0.88
C ALA A 120 21.94 6.38 1.84
N ARG A 121 21.79 6.63 3.15
CA ARG A 121 21.62 5.59 4.17
C ARG A 121 20.35 4.78 3.94
N ALA A 122 19.24 5.47 3.70
CA ALA A 122 17.94 4.85 3.50
C ALA A 122 17.92 3.95 2.25
N THR A 123 18.53 4.39 1.14
CA THR A 123 18.66 3.58 -0.08
C THR A 123 19.48 2.33 0.17
N ALA A 124 20.58 2.43 0.91
CA ALA A 124 21.41 1.28 1.25
C ALA A 124 20.61 0.25 2.08
N LEU A 125 19.88 0.71 3.11
CA LEU A 125 19.03 -0.15 3.94
C LEU A 125 17.87 -0.77 3.16
N TYR A 126 17.15 0.04 2.40
CA TYR A 126 15.99 -0.43 1.64
C TYR A 126 16.37 -1.51 0.64
N ARG A 127 17.49 -1.33 -0.08
CA ARG A 127 17.94 -2.23 -1.15
C ARG A 127 18.85 -3.36 -0.70
N GLY A 128 19.67 -3.13 0.31
CA GLY A 128 20.70 -4.07 0.75
C GLY A 128 20.55 -4.59 2.19
N GLY A 129 19.71 -3.95 2.98
CA GLY A 129 19.61 -4.25 4.41
C GLY A 129 20.83 -3.77 5.19
N ASN A 130 21.01 -4.35 6.37
CA ASN A 130 22.21 -4.16 7.21
C ASN A 130 22.67 -5.53 7.71
N ALA A 131 23.69 -6.10 7.07
CA ALA A 131 24.19 -7.43 7.41
C ALA A 131 24.80 -7.49 8.82
N GLU A 132 25.41 -6.40 9.28
CA GLU A 132 26.01 -6.33 10.61
C GLU A 132 24.94 -6.41 11.71
N ALA A 133 23.82 -5.70 11.54
CA ALA A 133 22.67 -5.74 12.44
C ALA A 133 21.74 -6.94 12.19
N GLY A 134 21.94 -7.68 11.10
CA GLY A 134 21.04 -8.75 10.68
C GLY A 134 19.68 -8.25 10.18
N THR A 135 19.60 -6.99 9.72
CA THR A 135 18.37 -6.41 9.18
C THR A 135 18.23 -6.75 7.70
N ALA A 136 17.16 -7.45 7.33
CA ALA A 136 16.87 -7.79 5.94
C ALA A 136 16.54 -6.55 5.09
N ALA A 137 16.81 -6.65 3.77
CA ALA A 137 16.49 -5.59 2.83
C ALA A 137 14.95 -5.47 2.61
N CYS A 138 14.40 -4.28 2.79
CA CYS A 138 12.96 -4.00 2.64
C CYS A 138 12.43 -4.37 1.24
N ILE A 139 13.27 -4.16 0.21
CA ILE A 139 12.96 -4.45 -1.18
C ILE A 139 12.55 -5.92 -1.42
N ALA A 140 13.05 -6.86 -0.63
CA ALA A 140 12.78 -8.29 -0.80
C ALA A 140 11.28 -8.62 -0.67
N CYS A 141 10.57 -7.94 0.22
CA CYS A 141 9.14 -8.16 0.47
C CYS A 141 8.28 -7.02 -0.09
N HIS A 142 8.75 -5.77 0.02
CA HIS A 142 7.96 -4.60 -0.40
C HIS A 142 8.21 -4.15 -1.84
N GLY A 143 9.10 -4.83 -2.55
CA GLY A 143 9.41 -4.57 -3.96
C GLY A 143 10.29 -3.33 -4.21
N PRO A 144 10.84 -3.17 -5.43
CA PRO A 144 11.81 -2.12 -5.74
C PRO A 144 11.22 -0.70 -5.72
N THR A 145 9.93 -0.58 -5.96
CA THR A 145 9.17 0.67 -5.94
C THR A 145 8.28 0.82 -4.72
N GLY A 146 8.37 -0.09 -3.73
CA GLY A 146 7.54 -0.05 -2.53
C GLY A 146 6.06 -0.32 -2.76
N ARG A 147 5.69 -1.05 -3.81
CA ARG A 147 4.29 -1.41 -4.08
C ARG A 147 3.78 -2.60 -3.26
N GLY A 148 4.68 -3.23 -2.52
CA GLY A 148 4.35 -4.43 -1.76
C GLY A 148 4.18 -5.67 -2.62
N ASN A 149 3.59 -6.69 -2.03
CA ASN A 149 3.21 -7.93 -2.71
C ASN A 149 1.79 -8.31 -2.28
N PRO A 150 0.77 -8.07 -3.12
CA PRO A 150 -0.62 -8.39 -2.80
C PRO A 150 -0.83 -9.87 -2.44
N ALA A 151 -0.21 -10.80 -3.18
CA ALA A 151 -0.39 -12.23 -2.95
C ALA A 151 0.11 -12.70 -1.56
N ALA A 152 1.09 -11.99 -1.00
CA ALA A 152 1.62 -12.28 0.33
C ALA A 152 1.08 -11.32 1.41
N ALA A 153 0.11 -10.47 1.10
CA ALA A 153 -0.41 -9.41 1.95
C ALA A 153 0.69 -8.44 2.47
N TYR A 154 1.81 -8.31 1.75
CA TYR A 154 2.82 -7.32 2.10
C TYR A 154 2.38 -5.94 1.61
N PRO A 155 2.38 -4.93 2.50
CA PRO A 155 1.81 -3.62 2.17
C PRO A 155 2.64 -2.83 1.16
N ALA A 156 1.94 -1.99 0.42
CA ALA A 156 2.57 -0.88 -0.28
C ALA A 156 3.11 0.13 0.75
N LEU A 157 4.37 0.54 0.54
CA LEU A 157 5.04 1.58 1.35
C LEU A 157 5.15 2.90 0.60
N LYS A 158 5.06 2.85 -0.73
CA LYS A 158 5.17 4.00 -1.62
C LYS A 158 4.21 5.11 -1.23
N GLY A 159 4.75 6.32 -1.04
CA GLY A 159 3.96 7.50 -0.74
C GLY A 159 3.34 7.52 0.66
N GLN A 160 3.72 6.60 1.55
CA GLN A 160 3.23 6.61 2.93
C GLN A 160 3.96 7.66 3.75
N HIS A 161 3.25 8.32 4.65
CA HIS A 161 3.82 9.34 5.53
C HIS A 161 4.98 8.83 6.38
N ALA A 162 6.11 9.52 6.35
CA ALA A 162 7.30 9.16 7.12
C ALA A 162 7.01 9.05 8.62
N THR A 163 6.22 9.97 9.18
CA THR A 163 5.81 9.94 10.59
C THR A 163 5.05 8.66 10.93
N TYR A 164 4.11 8.25 10.07
CA TYR A 164 3.36 7.02 10.26
C TYR A 164 4.25 5.79 10.13
N VAL A 165 5.11 5.73 9.12
CA VAL A 165 6.03 4.59 8.91
C VAL A 165 6.99 4.44 10.09
N ALA A 166 7.58 5.56 10.55
CA ALA A 166 8.50 5.53 11.70
C ALA A 166 7.81 5.02 12.97
N LYS A 167 6.55 5.44 13.21
CA LYS A 167 5.74 4.93 14.31
C LYS A 167 5.48 3.43 14.17
N GLN A 168 5.08 2.97 12.97
CA GLN A 168 4.79 1.54 12.78
C GLN A 168 6.01 0.65 12.96
N LEU A 169 7.18 1.07 12.48
CA LEU A 169 8.43 0.35 12.75
C LEU A 169 8.76 0.32 14.25
N GLN A 170 8.53 1.44 14.96
CA GLN A 170 8.71 1.47 16.41
C GLN A 170 7.71 0.55 17.13
N ASP A 171 6.45 0.54 16.72
CA ASP A 171 5.42 -0.31 17.31
C ASP A 171 5.75 -1.81 17.11
N TYR A 172 6.28 -2.19 15.95
CA TYR A 172 6.79 -3.55 15.73
C TYR A 172 8.01 -3.85 16.60
N ALA A 173 8.99 -2.95 16.67
CA ALA A 173 10.21 -3.16 17.46
C ALA A 173 9.93 -3.33 18.96
N THR A 174 8.89 -2.70 19.48
CA THR A 174 8.50 -2.80 20.90
C THR A 174 7.45 -3.88 21.19
N GLY A 175 6.94 -4.56 20.16
CA GLY A 175 5.83 -5.50 20.30
C GLY A 175 4.48 -4.86 20.56
N ALA A 176 4.35 -3.54 20.43
CA ALA A 176 3.06 -2.85 20.52
C ALA A 176 2.16 -3.16 19.31
N ARG A 177 2.75 -3.60 18.21
CA ARG A 177 2.07 -4.12 17.03
C ARG A 177 2.52 -5.54 16.75
N THR A 178 1.56 -6.48 16.70
CA THR A 178 1.79 -7.92 16.49
C THR A 178 1.04 -8.47 15.28
N SER A 179 0.50 -7.58 14.43
CA SER A 179 -0.30 -7.97 13.25
C SER A 179 0.53 -8.61 12.11
N ASP A 180 1.76 -9.05 12.40
CA ASP A 180 2.63 -9.88 11.56
C ASP A 180 2.71 -11.34 12.04
N ASP A 181 1.84 -11.73 12.98
CA ASP A 181 1.70 -13.13 13.41
C ASP A 181 1.20 -14.03 12.24
N PRO A 182 1.61 -15.30 12.21
CA PRO A 182 2.56 -15.97 13.12
C PRO A 182 4.03 -15.82 12.71
N THR A 183 4.35 -15.04 11.68
CA THR A 183 5.69 -15.04 11.06
C THR A 183 6.72 -14.18 11.80
N HIS A 184 6.30 -13.19 12.58
CA HIS A 184 7.12 -12.20 13.29
C HIS A 184 8.08 -11.39 12.42
N VAL A 185 7.93 -11.44 11.09
CA VAL A 185 8.91 -10.90 10.14
C VAL A 185 9.18 -9.41 10.38
N MET A 186 8.13 -8.60 10.57
CA MET A 186 8.31 -7.17 10.75
C MET A 186 8.85 -6.82 12.15
N ARG A 187 8.47 -7.57 13.18
CA ARG A 187 9.04 -7.42 14.53
C ARG A 187 10.53 -7.73 14.52
N ASP A 188 10.92 -8.85 13.94
CA ASP A 188 12.33 -9.28 13.86
C ASP A 188 13.22 -8.28 13.08
N ILE A 189 12.66 -7.67 12.02
CA ILE A 189 13.38 -6.65 11.26
C ILE A 189 13.47 -5.34 12.05
N ALA A 190 12.35 -4.88 12.60
CA ALA A 190 12.26 -3.58 13.25
C ALA A 190 13.07 -3.51 14.56
N GLU A 191 13.12 -4.60 15.34
CA GLU A 191 13.93 -4.72 16.57
C GLU A 191 15.42 -4.52 16.30
N ARG A 192 15.90 -4.93 15.13
CA ARG A 192 17.30 -4.80 14.72
C ARG A 192 17.65 -3.45 14.11
N MET A 193 16.68 -2.58 13.91
CA MET A 193 16.90 -1.25 13.34
C MET A 193 17.26 -0.23 14.43
N SER A 194 18.29 0.58 14.18
CA SER A 194 18.52 1.77 15.00
C SER A 194 17.38 2.80 14.79
N LYS A 195 17.25 3.73 15.73
CA LYS A 195 16.30 4.84 15.59
C LYS A 195 16.58 5.67 14.33
N GLU A 196 17.86 5.87 14.03
CA GLU A 196 18.32 6.61 12.83
C GLU A 196 17.96 5.85 11.56
N ASP A 197 18.12 4.53 11.54
CA ASP A 197 17.75 3.68 10.39
C ASP A 197 16.24 3.66 10.17
N ASN A 198 15.46 3.55 11.25
CA ASN A 198 14.01 3.67 11.19
C ASN A 198 13.59 5.01 10.54
N GLN A 199 14.12 6.14 11.02
CA GLN A 199 13.80 7.46 10.47
C GLN A 199 14.25 7.61 9.02
N ALA A 200 15.41 7.05 8.66
CA ALA A 200 15.93 7.12 7.31
C ALA A 200 15.02 6.37 6.32
N VAL A 201 14.67 5.11 6.63
CA VAL A 201 13.79 4.30 5.79
C VAL A 201 12.39 4.92 5.70
N ALA A 202 11.85 5.41 6.83
CA ALA A 202 10.55 6.07 6.86
C ALA A 202 10.52 7.31 5.94
N SER A 203 11.56 8.14 5.98
CA SER A 203 11.69 9.28 5.07
C SER A 203 11.75 8.85 3.59
N TYR A 204 12.51 7.81 3.29
CA TYR A 204 12.74 7.33 1.93
C TYR A 204 11.47 6.76 1.29
N VAL A 205 10.71 5.93 2.02
CA VAL A 205 9.51 5.29 1.47
C VAL A 205 8.40 6.30 1.16
N GLN A 206 8.36 7.44 1.85
CA GLN A 206 7.45 8.53 1.52
C GLN A 206 7.68 9.05 0.10
N GLY A 207 8.93 9.11 -0.35
CA GLY A 207 9.32 9.62 -1.67
C GLY A 207 9.50 8.55 -2.74
N LEU A 208 9.23 7.27 -2.46
CA LEU A 208 9.31 6.20 -3.48
C LEU A 208 8.32 6.45 -4.63
N LYS A 209 8.79 6.20 -5.87
CA LYS A 209 8.02 6.42 -7.11
C LYS A 209 7.82 5.16 -7.91
#